data_aba5763245dc32d5b4458d65b55b464b
#
_entry.id   aba5763245dc32d5b4458d65b55b464b
#
_cell.length_a   1.000
_cell.length_b   1.000
_cell.length_c   1.000
_cell.angle_alpha   90.00
_cell.angle_beta   90.00
_cell.angle_gamma   90.00
#
_symmetry.space_group_name_H-M   'P 1'
#
loop_
_entity.id
_entity.type
_entity.pdbx_description
1 polymer ?
#
loop_
_entity_poly.entity_id
_entity_poly.type
_entity_poly.pdbx_seq_one_letter_code
_entity_poly.pdbx_strand_id
1 'polypeptide(L)'
;MSATHFLPEGKLSETAENAQALSSPSALERAMREGRILEAPVTLCDGDLRLHVDLGCMKGYISREEALWCRPGESIKDIAVLTRVGKHVCFKVMSFVEECGERVALLSRRAAQSECAAHFFEHVREGDIIPARVTHLENYGAFVDVGCGLSSLLSIDCISVSRITHPRDRLVCGMYLSVVVRSIDRELSRIFVTLKELLGTWEENAAAFRVGETVTGRVRSIEPYGIFVELTPNLAGLAELRGNPGEPVNAAVGDLAAVYIKSILPERMKIKLVIIDAYRAPESPKAPKYYIDPERVSHIDYWEYSPAGSSKLIETIF
;
A
#
# COMPACT_ATOMS: atom_id res chain seq x y z
N MET A 1 -3.06 -23.03 -4.21
CA MET A 1 -4.12 -22.27 -4.90
C MET A 1 -3.79 -20.80 -4.77
N SER A 2 -3.72 -20.08 -5.87
CA SER A 2 -3.16 -18.72 -5.96
C SER A 2 -3.94 -17.72 -5.08
N ALA A 3 -3.22 -16.89 -4.31
CA ALA A 3 -3.74 -15.77 -3.48
C ALA A 3 -4.42 -14.65 -4.31
N THR A 4 -4.71 -14.88 -5.57
CA THR A 4 -5.18 -13.93 -6.56
C THR A 4 -6.70 -13.76 -6.63
N HIS A 5 -7.47 -14.31 -5.68
CA HIS A 5 -8.94 -14.24 -5.77
C HIS A 5 -9.52 -12.90 -5.30
N PHE A 6 -8.82 -12.15 -4.43
CA PHE A 6 -9.30 -10.89 -3.89
C PHE A 6 -8.31 -9.77 -4.19
N LEU A 7 -8.68 -8.88 -5.12
CA LEU A 7 -7.87 -7.73 -5.52
C LEU A 7 -8.33 -6.46 -4.81
N PRO A 8 -7.44 -5.50 -4.56
CA PRO A 8 -7.81 -4.15 -4.13
C PRO A 8 -8.79 -3.50 -5.09
N GLU A 9 -9.75 -2.74 -4.57
CA GLU A 9 -10.74 -2.00 -5.38
C GLU A 9 -10.07 -1.13 -6.44
N GLY A 10 -10.57 -1.18 -7.67
CA GLY A 10 -10.03 -0.57 -8.88
C GLY A 10 -9.31 -1.56 -9.79
N LYS A 11 -8.88 -2.72 -9.29
CA LYS A 11 -8.12 -3.69 -10.09
C LYS A 11 -9.00 -4.70 -10.84
N LEU A 12 -10.08 -5.13 -10.22
CA LEU A 12 -10.97 -6.12 -10.84
C LEU A 12 -11.66 -5.53 -12.09
N SER A 13 -11.98 -4.24 -12.07
CA SER A 13 -12.57 -3.52 -13.20
C SER A 13 -11.69 -3.48 -14.46
N GLU A 14 -10.37 -3.69 -14.32
CA GLU A 14 -9.44 -3.76 -15.45
C GLU A 14 -9.41 -5.16 -16.11
N THR A 15 -10.10 -6.16 -15.54
CA THR A 15 -10.07 -7.55 -16.03
C THR A 15 -11.12 -7.83 -17.09
N ALA A 16 -10.77 -8.68 -18.04
CA ALA A 16 -11.70 -9.13 -19.10
C ALA A 16 -12.89 -9.92 -18.52
N GLU A 17 -12.67 -10.69 -17.46
CA GLU A 17 -13.69 -11.48 -16.78
C GLU A 17 -14.76 -10.58 -16.15
N ASN A 18 -14.38 -9.48 -15.51
CA ASN A 18 -15.31 -8.51 -14.94
C ASN A 18 -16.10 -7.82 -16.04
N ALA A 19 -15.42 -7.34 -17.10
CA ALA A 19 -16.07 -6.72 -18.24
C ALA A 19 -17.09 -7.67 -18.92
N GLN A 20 -16.74 -8.95 -19.08
CA GLN A 20 -17.64 -9.96 -19.63
C GLN A 20 -18.85 -10.21 -18.74
N ALA A 21 -18.68 -10.26 -17.41
CA ALA A 21 -19.77 -10.46 -16.46
C ALA A 21 -20.76 -9.29 -16.45
N LEU A 22 -20.29 -8.07 -16.73
CA LEU A 22 -21.11 -6.86 -16.82
C LEU A 22 -21.69 -6.59 -18.22
N SER A 23 -21.34 -7.39 -19.23
CA SER A 23 -21.66 -7.10 -20.64
C SER A 23 -23.15 -7.23 -20.99
N SER A 24 -23.94 -7.97 -20.22
CA SER A 24 -25.37 -8.17 -20.45
C SER A 24 -26.12 -8.62 -19.20
N PRO A 25 -27.44 -8.42 -19.13
CA PRO A 25 -28.27 -8.90 -18.03
C PRO A 25 -28.12 -10.41 -17.77
N SER A 26 -28.04 -11.22 -18.82
CA SER A 26 -27.87 -12.67 -18.70
C SER A 26 -26.50 -13.07 -18.16
N ALA A 27 -25.44 -12.32 -18.51
CA ALA A 27 -24.11 -12.53 -17.95
C ALA A 27 -24.07 -12.16 -16.47
N LEU A 28 -24.74 -11.08 -16.08
CA LEU A 28 -24.88 -10.64 -14.71
C LEU A 28 -25.68 -11.64 -13.86
N GLU A 29 -26.77 -12.22 -14.41
CA GLU A 29 -27.50 -13.31 -13.74
C GLU A 29 -26.66 -14.57 -13.52
N ARG A 30 -25.80 -14.89 -14.48
CA ARG A 30 -24.85 -15.99 -14.31
C ARG A 30 -23.86 -15.70 -13.20
N ALA A 31 -23.25 -14.51 -13.20
CA ALA A 31 -22.33 -14.08 -12.14
C ALA A 31 -23.00 -14.11 -10.76
N MET A 32 -24.29 -13.73 -10.66
CA MET A 32 -25.06 -13.86 -9.42
C MET A 32 -25.19 -15.31 -8.95
N ARG A 33 -25.57 -16.23 -9.87
CA ARG A 33 -25.71 -17.68 -9.55
C ARG A 33 -24.39 -18.32 -9.14
N GLU A 34 -23.28 -17.87 -9.74
CA GLU A 34 -21.92 -18.31 -9.43
C GLU A 34 -21.36 -17.65 -8.17
N GLY A 35 -22.08 -16.68 -7.60
CA GLY A 35 -21.64 -15.92 -6.43
C GLY A 35 -20.38 -15.10 -6.66
N ARG A 36 -20.13 -14.65 -7.91
CA ARG A 36 -18.91 -13.92 -8.28
C ARG A 36 -18.87 -12.55 -7.67
N ILE A 37 -17.68 -12.14 -7.26
CA ILE A 37 -17.38 -10.75 -6.90
C ILE A 37 -17.11 -9.99 -8.19
N LEU A 38 -17.80 -8.87 -8.37
CA LEU A 38 -17.67 -7.97 -9.49
C LEU A 38 -17.29 -6.58 -9.01
N GLU A 39 -16.88 -5.72 -9.92
CA GLU A 39 -16.49 -4.34 -9.62
C GLU A 39 -17.03 -3.37 -10.67
N ALA A 40 -17.58 -2.24 -10.20
CA ALA A 40 -18.06 -1.17 -11.08
C ALA A 40 -18.02 0.19 -10.36
N PRO A 41 -18.11 1.32 -11.12
CA PRO A 41 -18.07 2.65 -10.54
C PRO A 41 -19.36 3.03 -9.82
N VAL A 42 -19.22 3.68 -8.66
CA VAL A 42 -20.31 4.35 -7.97
C VAL A 42 -20.48 5.75 -8.57
N THR A 43 -21.64 6.04 -9.12
CA THR A 43 -21.94 7.31 -9.80
C THR A 43 -22.59 8.35 -8.89
N LEU A 44 -23.38 7.90 -7.89
CA LEU A 44 -24.18 8.75 -7.03
C LEU A 44 -24.39 8.08 -5.66
N CYS A 45 -24.58 8.89 -4.63
CA CYS A 45 -25.18 8.51 -3.35
C CYS A 45 -26.41 9.37 -3.13
N ASP A 46 -27.57 8.76 -2.97
CA ASP A 46 -28.84 9.48 -2.78
C ASP A 46 -29.09 9.90 -1.32
N GLY A 47 -30.25 10.51 -1.08
CA GLY A 47 -30.64 11.02 0.24
C GLY A 47 -30.82 9.95 1.30
N ASP A 48 -31.08 8.70 0.90
CA ASP A 48 -31.22 7.54 1.77
C ASP A 48 -29.88 6.79 1.95
N LEU A 49 -28.77 7.41 1.52
CA LEU A 49 -27.42 6.83 1.53
C LEU A 49 -27.30 5.55 0.70
N ARG A 50 -28.14 5.38 -0.30
CA ARG A 50 -28.05 4.30 -1.27
C ARG A 50 -27.05 4.67 -2.36
N LEU A 51 -26.10 3.80 -2.65
CA LEU A 51 -25.12 3.99 -3.71
C LEU A 51 -25.68 3.49 -5.05
N HIS A 52 -25.61 4.33 -6.06
CA HIS A 52 -25.94 4.00 -7.43
C HIS A 52 -24.68 3.55 -8.15
N VAL A 53 -24.72 2.35 -8.71
CA VAL A 53 -23.60 1.72 -9.42
C VAL A 53 -23.96 1.56 -10.89
N ASP A 54 -23.05 2.00 -11.77
CA ASP A 54 -23.20 1.80 -13.20
C ASP A 54 -22.61 0.45 -13.62
N LEU A 55 -23.48 -0.48 -13.98
CA LEU A 55 -23.08 -1.82 -14.45
C LEU A 55 -22.91 -1.87 -15.98
N GLY A 56 -23.13 -0.76 -16.68
CA GLY A 56 -23.14 -0.70 -18.15
C GLY A 56 -24.38 -1.29 -18.78
N CYS A 57 -24.75 -2.53 -18.44
CA CYS A 57 -25.94 -3.18 -19.00
C CYS A 57 -27.23 -2.87 -18.23
N MET A 58 -27.16 -2.41 -16.99
CA MET A 58 -28.28 -1.97 -16.15
C MET A 58 -27.79 -1.14 -14.96
N LYS A 59 -28.72 -0.55 -14.23
CA LYS A 59 -28.44 0.14 -12.97
C LYS A 59 -28.31 -0.87 -11.82
N GLY A 60 -27.39 -0.59 -10.89
CA GLY A 60 -27.24 -1.34 -9.65
C GLY A 60 -27.37 -0.44 -8.43
N TYR A 61 -27.86 -0.99 -7.34
CA TYR A 61 -28.02 -0.27 -6.07
C TYR A 61 -27.38 -1.04 -4.92
N ILE A 62 -26.67 -0.32 -4.06
CA ILE A 62 -26.16 -0.83 -2.78
C ILE A 62 -26.83 -0.01 -1.69
N SER A 63 -27.64 -0.65 -0.83
CA SER A 63 -28.22 0.04 0.32
C SER A 63 -27.14 0.42 1.34
N ARG A 64 -27.47 1.34 2.26
CA ARG A 64 -26.55 1.77 3.32
C ARG A 64 -26.00 0.58 4.13
N GLU A 65 -26.86 -0.38 4.47
CA GLU A 65 -26.54 -1.58 5.24
C GLU A 65 -25.64 -2.56 4.48
N GLU A 66 -25.71 -2.53 3.15
CA GLU A 66 -24.91 -3.38 2.26
C GLU A 66 -23.63 -2.68 1.75
N ALA A 67 -23.42 -1.40 2.12
CA ALA A 67 -22.30 -0.59 1.62
C ALA A 67 -20.95 -0.94 2.25
N LEU A 68 -20.93 -1.49 3.47
CA LEU A 68 -19.71 -1.76 4.21
C LEU A 68 -19.86 -2.98 5.12
N TRP A 69 -18.87 -3.85 5.10
CA TRP A 69 -18.67 -4.84 6.16
C TRP A 69 -18.06 -4.15 7.39
N CYS A 70 -18.67 -4.34 8.52
CA CYS A 70 -18.22 -3.80 9.80
C CYS A 70 -17.72 -4.93 10.69
N ARG A 71 -16.68 -4.64 11.47
CA ARG A 71 -16.21 -5.53 12.52
C ARG A 71 -17.24 -5.64 13.63
N PRO A 72 -17.21 -6.70 14.45
CA PRO A 72 -18.06 -6.81 15.61
C PRO A 72 -18.00 -5.55 16.49
N GLY A 73 -19.16 -4.97 16.79
CA GLY A 73 -19.27 -3.74 17.60
C GLY A 73 -19.07 -2.42 16.85
N GLU A 74 -18.71 -2.43 15.57
CA GLU A 74 -18.63 -1.23 14.73
C GLU A 74 -19.97 -0.96 14.03
N SER A 75 -20.28 0.31 13.79
CA SER A 75 -21.44 0.74 13.01
C SER A 75 -21.00 1.47 11.74
N ILE A 76 -21.82 1.40 10.69
CA ILE A 76 -21.58 2.10 9.44
C ILE A 76 -21.68 3.60 9.66
N LYS A 77 -20.59 4.32 9.43
CA LYS A 77 -20.57 5.79 9.41
C LYS A 77 -20.97 6.29 8.03
N ASP A 78 -21.84 7.27 7.96
CA ASP A 78 -22.34 7.82 6.69
C ASP A 78 -21.21 8.32 5.78
N ILE A 79 -20.19 8.94 6.37
CA ILE A 79 -19.00 9.38 5.61
C ILE A 79 -18.30 8.23 4.88
N ALA A 80 -18.32 7.01 5.44
CA ALA A 80 -17.70 5.85 4.80
C ALA A 80 -18.49 5.39 3.56
N VAL A 81 -19.80 5.65 3.51
CA VAL A 81 -20.65 5.43 2.35
C VAL A 81 -20.44 6.54 1.33
N LEU A 82 -20.58 7.80 1.74
CA LEU A 82 -20.45 8.98 0.88
C LEU A 82 -19.12 9.03 0.12
N THR A 83 -18.05 8.62 0.75
CA THR A 83 -16.69 8.60 0.13
C THR A 83 -16.50 7.53 -0.94
N ARG A 84 -17.53 6.71 -1.24
CA ARG A 84 -17.49 5.73 -2.35
C ARG A 84 -17.85 6.35 -3.69
N VAL A 85 -18.56 7.46 -3.72
CA VAL A 85 -18.92 8.16 -4.97
C VAL A 85 -17.66 8.51 -5.78
N GLY A 86 -17.72 8.23 -7.07
CA GLY A 86 -16.60 8.41 -7.99
C GLY A 86 -15.49 7.34 -7.89
N LYS A 87 -15.71 6.28 -7.12
CA LYS A 87 -14.77 5.16 -6.99
C LYS A 87 -15.38 3.86 -7.50
N HIS A 88 -14.54 2.94 -7.91
CA HIS A 88 -14.92 1.56 -8.13
C HIS A 88 -15.09 0.84 -6.80
N VAL A 89 -16.09 0.00 -6.70
CA VAL A 89 -16.37 -0.83 -5.52
C VAL A 89 -16.61 -2.28 -5.93
N CYS A 90 -16.08 -3.20 -5.13
CA CYS A 90 -16.39 -4.62 -5.26
C CYS A 90 -17.76 -4.92 -4.69
N PHE A 91 -18.51 -5.80 -5.31
CA PHE A 91 -19.84 -6.24 -4.84
C PHE A 91 -20.20 -7.63 -5.34
N LYS A 92 -21.21 -8.21 -4.70
CA LYS A 92 -21.96 -9.36 -5.21
C LYS A 92 -23.35 -8.93 -5.63
N VAL A 93 -23.87 -9.52 -6.69
CA VAL A 93 -25.27 -9.35 -7.11
C VAL A 93 -26.13 -10.24 -6.23
N MET A 94 -27.08 -9.65 -5.51
CA MET A 94 -27.96 -10.38 -4.56
C MET A 94 -29.29 -10.78 -5.20
N SER A 95 -29.91 -9.88 -5.95
CA SER A 95 -31.17 -10.11 -6.64
C SER A 95 -31.42 -9.05 -7.70
N PHE A 96 -32.50 -9.24 -8.46
CA PHE A 96 -33.03 -8.25 -9.41
C PHE A 96 -34.45 -7.88 -8.99
N VAL A 97 -34.78 -6.59 -9.10
CA VAL A 97 -36.11 -6.06 -8.80
C VAL A 97 -36.57 -5.13 -9.92
N GLU A 98 -37.88 -4.89 -10.02
CA GLU A 98 -38.42 -3.85 -10.88
C GLU A 98 -38.66 -2.58 -10.04
N GLU A 99 -38.05 -1.48 -10.44
CA GLU A 99 -38.21 -0.17 -9.83
C GLU A 99 -38.55 0.85 -10.91
N CYS A 100 -39.70 1.52 -10.78
CA CYS A 100 -40.23 2.48 -11.77
C CYS A 100 -40.31 1.93 -13.21
N GLY A 101 -40.59 0.63 -13.38
CA GLY A 101 -40.67 -0.02 -14.71
C GLY A 101 -39.32 -0.38 -15.33
N GLU A 102 -38.22 -0.15 -14.62
CA GLU A 102 -36.88 -0.60 -15.03
C GLU A 102 -36.42 -1.77 -14.15
N ARG A 103 -35.77 -2.73 -14.75
CA ARG A 103 -35.11 -3.82 -14.01
C ARG A 103 -33.78 -3.33 -13.48
N VAL A 104 -33.56 -3.46 -12.17
CA VAL A 104 -32.35 -3.03 -11.47
C VAL A 104 -31.75 -4.16 -10.65
N ALA A 105 -30.44 -4.14 -10.46
CA ALA A 105 -29.71 -5.11 -9.64
C ALA A 105 -29.54 -4.60 -8.21
N LEU A 106 -29.89 -5.40 -7.21
CA LEU A 106 -29.54 -5.15 -5.82
C LEU A 106 -28.18 -5.79 -5.52
N LEU A 107 -27.27 -4.97 -5.05
CA LEU A 107 -25.86 -5.31 -4.87
C LEU A 107 -25.48 -5.27 -3.39
N SER A 108 -24.49 -6.08 -3.00
CA SER A 108 -23.90 -6.06 -1.67
C SER A 108 -22.38 -5.96 -1.73
N ARG A 109 -21.84 -4.83 -1.34
CA ARG A 109 -20.41 -4.65 -1.10
C ARG A 109 -20.02 -5.38 0.20
N ARG A 110 -20.89 -5.35 1.20
CA ARG A 110 -20.71 -6.07 2.47
C ARG A 110 -20.49 -7.56 2.27
N ALA A 111 -21.25 -8.21 1.37
CA ALA A 111 -21.10 -9.63 1.09
C ALA A 111 -19.73 -9.94 0.42
N ALA A 112 -19.27 -9.10 -0.50
CA ALA A 112 -17.95 -9.24 -1.11
C ALA A 112 -16.83 -9.07 -0.08
N GLN A 113 -16.94 -8.06 0.77
CA GLN A 113 -15.97 -7.80 1.84
C GLN A 113 -15.97 -8.89 2.92
N SER A 114 -17.13 -9.42 3.28
CA SER A 114 -17.25 -10.51 4.25
C SER A 114 -16.57 -11.78 3.77
N GLU A 115 -16.74 -12.12 2.48
CA GLU A 115 -16.07 -13.27 1.87
C GLU A 115 -14.56 -13.07 1.80
N CYS A 116 -14.12 -11.88 1.40
CA CYS A 116 -12.71 -11.51 1.41
C CYS A 116 -12.11 -11.60 2.83
N ALA A 117 -12.79 -11.07 3.83
CA ALA A 117 -12.35 -11.13 5.23
C ALA A 117 -12.26 -12.56 5.74
N ALA A 118 -13.27 -13.40 5.48
CA ALA A 118 -13.26 -14.81 5.85
C ALA A 118 -12.04 -15.52 5.24
N HIS A 119 -11.79 -15.31 3.94
CA HIS A 119 -10.62 -15.88 3.27
C HIS A 119 -9.31 -15.44 3.94
N PHE A 120 -9.15 -14.15 4.24
CA PHE A 120 -7.94 -13.63 4.89
C PHE A 120 -7.73 -14.27 6.26
N PHE A 121 -8.76 -14.36 7.10
CA PHE A 121 -8.62 -14.90 8.46
C PHE A 121 -8.46 -16.43 8.50
N GLU A 122 -8.87 -17.14 7.45
CA GLU A 122 -8.76 -18.60 7.39
C GLU A 122 -7.51 -19.08 6.66
N HIS A 123 -7.07 -18.39 5.60
CA HIS A 123 -6.07 -18.92 4.67
C HIS A 123 -4.78 -18.10 4.60
N VAL A 124 -4.82 -16.80 4.88
CA VAL A 124 -3.64 -15.95 4.81
C VAL A 124 -2.83 -16.07 6.11
N ARG A 125 -1.50 -16.06 5.97
CA ARG A 125 -0.55 -16.20 7.08
C ARG A 125 0.34 -14.96 7.18
N GLU A 126 0.93 -14.77 8.34
CA GLU A 126 2.03 -13.84 8.52
C GLU A 126 3.18 -14.24 7.59
N GLY A 127 3.81 -13.28 6.94
CA GLY A 127 4.83 -13.52 5.90
C GLY A 127 4.29 -13.65 4.46
N ASP A 128 2.98 -13.79 4.24
CA ASP A 128 2.42 -13.84 2.89
C ASP A 128 2.53 -12.49 2.20
N ILE A 129 2.93 -12.52 0.92
CA ILE A 129 3.01 -11.33 0.06
C ILE A 129 1.68 -11.18 -0.67
N ILE A 130 1.03 -10.04 -0.49
CA ILE A 130 -0.29 -9.74 -1.03
C ILE A 130 -0.32 -8.40 -1.76
N PRO A 131 -1.20 -8.24 -2.76
CA PRO A 131 -1.42 -6.94 -3.39
C PRO A 131 -2.15 -6.00 -2.43
N ALA A 132 -1.83 -4.72 -2.51
CA ALA A 132 -2.49 -3.68 -1.75
C ALA A 132 -2.61 -2.38 -2.55
N ARG A 133 -3.55 -1.52 -2.17
CA ARG A 133 -3.71 -0.17 -2.73
C ARG A 133 -3.80 0.85 -1.61
N VAL A 134 -2.99 1.90 -1.67
CA VAL A 134 -3.02 2.99 -0.69
C VAL A 134 -4.35 3.74 -0.79
N THR A 135 -5.08 3.82 0.31
CA THR A 135 -6.39 4.50 0.36
C THR A 135 -6.34 5.81 1.10
N HIS A 136 -5.53 5.90 2.16
CA HIS A 136 -5.41 7.09 3.00
C HIS A 136 -4.05 7.16 3.68
N LEU A 137 -3.55 8.38 3.95
CA LEU A 137 -2.26 8.62 4.59
C LEU A 137 -2.47 9.41 5.88
N GLU A 138 -1.94 8.88 6.99
CA GLU A 138 -1.92 9.51 8.31
C GLU A 138 -0.47 9.64 8.81
N ASN A 139 -0.23 10.47 9.82
CA ASN A 139 1.11 10.69 10.37
C ASN A 139 1.77 9.39 10.90
N TYR A 140 0.96 8.45 11.40
CA TYR A 140 1.42 7.19 11.97
C TYR A 140 1.49 6.02 10.97
N GLY A 141 1.01 6.21 9.74
CA GLY A 141 1.04 5.17 8.71
C GLY A 141 0.08 5.41 7.55
N ALA A 142 -0.03 4.41 6.69
CA ALA A 142 -0.93 4.40 5.55
C ALA A 142 -2.02 3.34 5.75
N PHE A 143 -3.26 3.68 5.43
CA PHE A 143 -4.30 2.68 5.24
C PHE A 143 -4.23 2.16 3.83
N VAL A 144 -4.27 0.85 3.70
CA VAL A 144 -4.23 0.16 2.41
C VAL A 144 -5.41 -0.80 2.30
N ASP A 145 -5.97 -0.88 1.11
CA ASP A 145 -6.94 -1.90 0.71
C ASP A 145 -6.18 -3.14 0.29
N VAL A 146 -6.40 -4.25 0.98
CA VAL A 146 -5.74 -5.54 0.71
C VAL A 146 -6.63 -6.51 -0.09
N GLY A 147 -7.84 -6.09 -0.42
CA GLY A 147 -8.81 -6.84 -1.22
C GLY A 147 -10.23 -6.37 -0.96
N CYS A 148 -11.01 -6.16 -2.03
CA CYS A 148 -12.42 -5.74 -1.98
C CYS A 148 -12.73 -4.55 -1.05
N GLY A 149 -11.75 -3.65 -0.85
CA GLY A 149 -11.88 -2.53 0.07
C GLY A 149 -11.70 -2.90 1.55
N LEU A 150 -11.13 -4.07 1.86
CA LEU A 150 -10.76 -4.46 3.21
C LEU A 150 -9.54 -3.66 3.67
N SER A 151 -9.74 -2.83 4.68
CA SER A 151 -8.71 -1.90 5.15
C SER A 151 -7.72 -2.55 6.10
N SER A 152 -6.43 -2.38 5.82
CA SER A 152 -5.29 -2.77 6.64
C SER A 152 -4.40 -1.56 6.96
N LEU A 153 -3.63 -1.65 8.04
CA LEU A 153 -2.68 -0.62 8.43
C LEU A 153 -1.24 -1.02 8.07
N LEU A 154 -0.59 -0.15 7.29
CA LEU A 154 0.83 -0.12 7.05
C LEU A 154 1.43 0.99 7.93
N SER A 155 1.95 0.65 9.12
CA SER A 155 2.51 1.64 10.03
C SER A 155 3.78 2.28 9.47
N ILE A 156 4.09 3.51 9.89
CA ILE A 156 5.19 4.31 9.32
C ILE A 156 6.56 3.62 9.46
N ASP A 157 6.80 2.90 10.54
CA ASP A 157 8.01 2.11 10.80
C ASP A 157 8.10 0.81 9.99
N CYS A 158 7.01 0.43 9.33
CA CYS A 158 6.92 -0.72 8.44
C CYS A 158 7.02 -0.36 6.95
N ILE A 159 7.06 0.93 6.60
CA ILE A 159 7.17 1.38 5.22
C ILE A 159 8.59 1.21 4.68
N SER A 160 9.60 1.62 5.46
CA SER A 160 11.02 1.50 5.10
C SER A 160 11.90 1.49 6.34
N VAL A 161 13.14 0.99 6.21
CA VAL A 161 14.13 1.01 7.29
C VAL A 161 14.64 2.42 7.54
N SER A 162 14.85 3.21 6.49
CA SER A 162 15.17 4.64 6.63
C SER A 162 13.96 5.39 7.18
N ARG A 163 14.21 6.19 8.21
CA ARG A 163 13.16 6.99 8.84
C ARG A 163 12.58 8.02 7.87
N ILE A 164 11.27 8.15 7.91
CA ILE A 164 10.49 9.15 7.19
C ILE A 164 9.66 9.95 8.19
N THR A 165 9.33 11.18 7.85
CA THR A 165 8.53 12.04 8.72
C THR A 165 7.03 11.86 8.52
N HIS A 166 6.65 11.42 7.32
CA HIS A 166 5.27 11.16 6.96
C HIS A 166 5.20 10.10 5.83
N PRO A 167 4.19 9.23 5.79
CA PRO A 167 4.04 8.26 4.70
C PRO A 167 4.02 8.86 3.29
N ARG A 168 3.61 10.13 3.13
CA ARG A 168 3.66 10.85 1.84
C ARG A 168 5.08 10.97 1.24
N ASP A 169 6.11 10.75 2.06
CA ASP A 169 7.50 10.73 1.58
C ASP A 169 7.77 9.50 0.70
N ARG A 170 6.89 8.49 0.72
CA ARG A 170 7.00 7.22 -0.01
C ARG A 170 5.78 6.86 -0.83
N LEU A 171 4.60 7.26 -0.37
CA LEU A 171 3.32 6.75 -0.83
C LEU A 171 2.40 7.88 -1.27
N VAL A 172 1.54 7.58 -2.23
CA VAL A 172 0.43 8.44 -2.63
C VAL A 172 -0.87 7.65 -2.63
N CYS A 173 -1.99 8.30 -2.30
CA CYS A 173 -3.29 7.67 -2.39
C CYS A 173 -3.55 7.16 -3.81
N GLY A 174 -4.05 5.92 -3.92
CA GLY A 174 -4.27 5.25 -5.19
C GLY A 174 -3.09 4.40 -5.68
N MET A 175 -1.90 4.51 -5.07
CA MET A 175 -0.74 3.71 -5.45
C MET A 175 -0.99 2.23 -5.15
N TYR A 176 -0.70 1.37 -6.14
CA TYR A 176 -0.69 -0.08 -5.95
C TYR A 176 0.67 -0.55 -5.45
N LEU A 177 0.63 -1.48 -4.51
CA LEU A 177 1.80 -2.02 -3.82
C LEU A 177 1.68 -3.54 -3.72
N SER A 178 2.82 -4.21 -3.57
CA SER A 178 2.89 -5.51 -2.89
C SER A 178 3.37 -5.27 -1.46
N VAL A 179 2.75 -5.93 -0.51
CA VAL A 179 3.07 -5.82 0.92
C VAL A 179 3.14 -7.21 1.55
N VAL A 180 3.83 -7.32 2.66
CA VAL A 180 3.90 -8.56 3.45
C VAL A 180 2.92 -8.47 4.60
N VAL A 181 2.18 -9.53 4.87
CA VAL A 181 1.31 -9.63 6.05
C VAL A 181 2.19 -9.73 7.28
N ARG A 182 2.15 -8.72 8.15
CA ARG A 182 2.96 -8.66 9.36
C ARG A 182 2.34 -9.40 10.53
N SER A 183 1.05 -9.19 10.73
CA SER A 183 0.29 -9.87 11.79
C SER A 183 -1.21 -9.85 11.48
N ILE A 184 -1.90 -10.85 12.01
CA ILE A 184 -3.35 -11.02 11.87
C ILE A 184 -3.95 -11.15 13.27
N ASP A 185 -4.67 -10.12 13.69
CA ASP A 185 -5.48 -10.14 14.90
C ASP A 185 -6.89 -10.66 14.56
N ARG A 186 -7.12 -11.94 14.82
CA ARG A 186 -8.40 -12.61 14.52
C ARG A 186 -9.52 -12.18 15.46
N GLU A 187 -9.20 -11.79 16.71
CA GLU A 187 -10.21 -11.36 17.68
C GLU A 187 -10.77 -9.99 17.30
N LEU A 188 -9.88 -9.05 16.95
CA LEU A 188 -10.28 -7.71 16.50
C LEU A 188 -10.53 -7.63 15.00
N SER A 189 -10.40 -8.73 14.26
CA SER A 189 -10.52 -8.78 12.80
C SER A 189 -9.68 -7.71 12.11
N ARG A 190 -8.39 -7.60 12.50
CA ARG A 190 -7.44 -6.62 11.97
C ARG A 190 -6.26 -7.30 11.29
N ILE A 191 -5.84 -6.73 10.18
CA ILE A 191 -4.66 -7.13 9.44
C ILE A 191 -3.68 -5.97 9.47
N PHE A 192 -2.42 -6.28 9.76
CA PHE A 192 -1.31 -5.32 9.68
C PHE A 192 -0.33 -5.79 8.63
N VAL A 193 0.19 -4.86 7.85
CA VAL A 193 1.10 -5.16 6.76
C VAL A 193 2.39 -4.37 6.88
N THR A 194 3.42 -4.83 6.19
CA THR A 194 4.75 -4.23 6.13
C THR A 194 5.26 -4.20 4.69
N LEU A 195 6.10 -3.25 4.35
CA LEU A 195 6.65 -3.05 3.02
C LEU A 195 8.18 -3.19 3.01
N LYS A 196 8.84 -2.82 4.13
CA LYS A 196 10.30 -2.68 4.21
C LYS A 196 11.06 -3.93 3.82
N GLU A 197 10.52 -5.12 4.07
CA GLU A 197 11.14 -6.40 3.76
C GLU A 197 11.29 -6.61 2.25
N LEU A 198 10.35 -6.09 1.46
CA LEU A 198 10.41 -6.16 -0.01
C LEU A 198 11.40 -5.15 -0.61
N LEU A 199 11.83 -4.14 0.16
CA LEU A 199 12.74 -3.09 -0.29
C LEU A 199 14.23 -3.45 -0.14
N GLY A 200 14.52 -4.72 0.17
CA GLY A 200 15.85 -5.28 0.22
C GLY A 200 16.60 -5.07 1.54
N THR A 201 17.62 -5.88 1.73
CA THR A 201 18.56 -5.85 2.85
C THR A 201 19.51 -4.67 2.75
N TRP A 202 20.31 -4.43 3.80
CA TRP A 202 21.34 -3.40 3.78
C TRP A 202 22.36 -3.65 2.66
N GLU A 203 22.83 -4.91 2.53
CA GLU A 203 23.83 -5.29 1.53
C GLU A 203 23.32 -5.14 0.09
N GLU A 204 22.09 -5.60 -0.17
CA GLU A 204 21.47 -5.47 -1.49
C GLU A 204 21.32 -4.01 -1.91
N ASN A 205 20.93 -3.13 -0.98
CA ASN A 205 20.84 -1.70 -1.26
C ASN A 205 22.22 -1.06 -1.40
N ALA A 206 23.19 -1.42 -0.57
CA ALA A 206 24.54 -0.88 -0.60
C ALA A 206 25.33 -1.33 -1.85
N ALA A 207 25.04 -2.51 -2.40
CA ALA A 207 25.68 -3.05 -3.62
C ALA A 207 25.49 -2.16 -4.86
N ALA A 208 24.50 -1.27 -4.86
CA ALA A 208 24.28 -0.29 -5.92
C ALA A 208 25.28 0.88 -5.89
N PHE A 209 26.12 0.99 -4.86
CA PHE A 209 27.00 2.14 -4.62
C PHE A 209 28.45 1.72 -4.42
N ARG A 210 29.38 2.61 -4.80
CA ARG A 210 30.83 2.40 -4.62
C ARG A 210 31.48 3.60 -3.94
N VAL A 211 32.51 3.33 -3.17
CA VAL A 211 33.36 4.38 -2.60
C VAL A 211 33.99 5.19 -3.73
N GLY A 212 33.98 6.51 -3.61
CA GLY A 212 34.49 7.42 -4.64
C GLY A 212 33.44 7.92 -5.63
N GLU A 213 32.23 7.38 -5.63
CA GLU A 213 31.14 7.86 -6.49
C GLU A 213 30.46 9.10 -5.89
N THR A 214 29.96 9.97 -6.76
CA THR A 214 29.02 11.03 -6.40
C THR A 214 27.63 10.64 -6.89
N VAL A 215 26.68 10.59 -5.96
CA VAL A 215 25.30 10.14 -6.21
C VAL A 215 24.30 11.14 -5.66
N THR A 216 23.05 11.02 -6.07
CA THR A 216 21.98 11.84 -5.57
C THR A 216 21.25 11.12 -4.42
N GLY A 217 21.02 11.81 -3.32
CA GLY A 217 20.19 11.35 -2.21
C GLY A 217 19.23 12.42 -1.73
N ARG A 218 18.35 12.07 -0.79
CA ARG A 218 17.40 13.03 -0.20
C ARG A 218 17.73 13.28 1.27
N VAL A 219 17.80 14.54 1.67
CA VAL A 219 18.01 14.94 3.06
C VAL A 219 16.79 14.55 3.88
N ARG A 220 16.97 13.68 4.89
CA ARG A 220 15.89 13.20 5.76
C ARG A 220 15.90 13.83 7.15
N SER A 221 17.07 14.07 7.70
CA SER A 221 17.21 14.82 8.95
C SER A 221 18.54 15.56 9.03
N ILE A 222 18.57 16.63 9.81
CA ILE A 222 19.75 17.42 10.09
C ILE A 222 19.95 17.41 11.60
N GLU A 223 21.02 16.79 12.04
CA GLU A 223 21.37 16.59 13.44
C GLU A 223 22.64 17.40 13.79
N PRO A 224 22.92 17.71 15.05
CA PRO A 224 24.13 18.45 15.42
C PRO A 224 25.45 17.81 15.00
N TYR A 225 25.43 16.48 14.76
CA TYR A 225 26.60 15.67 14.38
C TYR A 225 26.66 15.31 12.89
N GLY A 226 25.64 15.69 12.08
CA GLY A 226 25.63 15.41 10.64
C GLY A 226 24.25 15.41 10.03
N ILE A 227 24.23 15.24 8.72
CA ILE A 227 23.03 15.22 7.89
C ILE A 227 22.78 13.80 7.39
N PHE A 228 21.59 13.26 7.69
CA PHE A 228 21.17 11.98 7.12
C PHE A 228 20.63 12.19 5.71
N VAL A 229 21.29 11.54 4.76
CA VAL A 229 20.90 11.54 3.35
C VAL A 229 20.52 10.13 2.95
N GLU A 230 19.30 9.98 2.51
CA GLU A 230 18.77 8.73 2.01
C GLU A 230 19.19 8.51 0.57
N LEU A 231 19.79 7.36 0.30
CA LEU A 231 20.20 6.91 -1.02
C LEU A 231 19.14 6.00 -1.67
N THR A 232 18.52 5.15 -0.86
CA THR A 232 17.36 4.32 -1.22
C THR A 232 16.39 4.28 -0.04
N PRO A 233 15.14 3.83 -0.19
CA PRO A 233 14.18 3.73 0.92
C PRO A 233 14.69 2.94 2.12
N ASN A 234 15.54 1.92 1.89
CA ASN A 234 16.13 1.11 2.95
C ASN A 234 17.59 1.47 3.26
N LEU A 235 18.17 2.51 2.65
CA LEU A 235 19.56 2.86 2.86
C LEU A 235 19.76 4.36 3.01
N ALA A 236 20.30 4.77 4.15
CA ALA A 236 20.71 6.15 4.39
C ALA A 236 22.19 6.22 4.80
N GLY A 237 22.87 7.27 4.37
CA GLY A 237 24.22 7.62 4.81
C GLY A 237 24.22 8.86 5.69
N LEU A 238 25.33 9.05 6.40
CA LEU A 238 25.56 10.23 7.24
C LEU A 238 26.63 11.10 6.60
N ALA A 239 26.25 12.34 6.27
CA ALA A 239 27.17 13.37 5.80
C ALA A 239 27.61 14.26 6.97
N GLU A 240 28.90 14.56 7.06
CA GLU A 240 29.46 15.47 8.04
C GLU A 240 28.98 16.91 7.74
N LEU A 241 28.72 17.70 8.80
CA LEU A 241 28.26 19.11 8.69
C LEU A 241 29.34 20.05 8.11
N ARG A 242 30.57 19.59 8.00
CA ARG A 242 31.68 20.37 7.46
C ARG A 242 31.72 20.19 5.94
N GLY A 243 31.20 21.18 5.23
CA GLY A 243 31.56 21.46 3.85
C GLY A 243 33.04 21.86 3.73
N ASN A 244 33.45 22.45 2.63
CA ASN A 244 34.77 23.08 2.51
C ASN A 244 35.01 24.03 3.71
N PRO A 245 36.26 24.11 4.24
CA PRO A 245 36.53 24.98 5.39
C PRO A 245 36.04 26.39 5.15
N GLY A 246 34.96 26.80 5.83
CA GLY A 246 34.43 28.14 5.79
C GLY A 246 33.01 28.31 5.21
N GLU A 247 32.42 27.29 4.58
CA GLU A 247 31.04 27.40 4.06
C GLU A 247 30.08 26.48 4.83
N PRO A 248 28.97 27.01 5.38
CA PRO A 248 27.92 26.17 5.95
C PRO A 248 27.21 25.41 4.83
N VAL A 249 26.97 24.11 5.03
CA VAL A 249 26.15 23.32 4.11
C VAL A 249 24.72 23.90 4.15
N ASN A 250 24.31 24.54 3.07
CA ASN A 250 22.95 25.08 2.93
C ASN A 250 22.02 23.96 2.43
N ALA A 251 21.54 23.11 3.34
CA ALA A 251 20.62 22.03 3.04
C ALA A 251 19.43 22.05 4.00
N ALA A 252 18.25 21.77 3.51
CA ALA A 252 17.04 21.62 4.29
C ALA A 252 16.49 20.19 4.20
N VAL A 253 15.72 19.79 5.20
CA VAL A 253 15.00 18.49 5.15
C VAL A 253 14.07 18.48 3.94
N GLY A 254 14.17 17.41 3.15
CA GLY A 254 13.43 17.26 1.89
C GLY A 254 14.20 17.68 0.64
N ASP A 255 15.36 18.34 0.75
CA ASP A 255 16.17 18.70 -0.40
C ASP A 255 16.81 17.45 -1.06
N LEU A 256 17.05 17.54 -2.37
CA LEU A 256 17.96 16.64 -3.06
C LEU A 256 19.39 17.11 -2.84
N ALA A 257 20.27 16.17 -2.48
CA ALA A 257 21.68 16.44 -2.28
C ALA A 257 22.55 15.59 -3.22
N ALA A 258 23.51 16.22 -3.88
CA ALA A 258 24.61 15.52 -4.51
C ALA A 258 25.62 15.17 -3.42
N VAL A 259 25.89 13.89 -3.21
CA VAL A 259 26.76 13.38 -2.14
C VAL A 259 27.86 12.50 -2.67
N TYR A 260 29.07 12.74 -2.20
CA TYR A 260 30.22 11.88 -2.45
C TYR A 260 30.30 10.79 -1.41
N ILE A 261 30.47 9.53 -1.82
CA ILE A 261 30.58 8.37 -0.95
C ILE A 261 32.03 8.22 -0.49
N LYS A 262 32.28 8.59 0.77
CA LYS A 262 33.62 8.54 1.39
C LYS A 262 33.99 7.13 1.85
N SER A 263 33.04 6.40 2.44
CA SER A 263 33.26 5.01 2.86
C SER A 263 31.93 4.28 3.07
N ILE A 264 31.97 2.97 2.86
CA ILE A 264 30.88 2.02 3.11
C ILE A 264 31.39 1.03 4.14
N LEU A 265 30.73 0.93 5.30
CA LEU A 265 31.14 0.15 6.48
C LEU A 265 30.02 -0.84 6.83
N PRO A 266 30.01 -2.05 6.21
CA PRO A 266 28.93 -3.02 6.40
C PRO A 266 28.76 -3.47 7.85
N GLU A 267 29.86 -3.73 8.56
CA GLU A 267 29.87 -4.18 9.95
C GLU A 267 29.20 -3.19 10.93
N ARG A 268 29.03 -1.94 10.51
CA ARG A 268 28.36 -0.87 11.28
C ARG A 268 27.07 -0.39 10.62
N MET A 269 26.69 -0.95 9.48
CA MET A 269 25.59 -0.46 8.64
C MET A 269 25.68 1.05 8.39
N LYS A 270 26.89 1.56 8.07
CA LYS A 270 27.15 2.99 7.91
C LYS A 270 27.71 3.30 6.52
N ILE A 271 27.15 4.32 5.90
CA ILE A 271 27.73 4.99 4.74
C ILE A 271 28.11 6.40 5.14
N LYS A 272 29.41 6.74 5.02
CA LYS A 272 29.87 8.12 5.23
C LYS A 272 29.82 8.89 3.93
N LEU A 273 29.20 10.04 3.99
CA LEU A 273 28.97 10.91 2.84
C LEU A 273 29.63 12.27 3.05
N VAL A 274 29.86 12.97 1.94
CA VAL A 274 30.19 14.39 1.91
C VAL A 274 29.18 15.07 0.98
N ILE A 275 28.48 16.10 1.44
CA ILE A 275 27.55 16.87 0.62
C ILE A 275 28.38 17.77 -0.29
N ILE A 276 28.15 17.67 -1.58
CA ILE A 276 28.76 18.53 -2.61
C ILE A 276 27.86 19.73 -2.85
N ASP A 277 26.55 19.47 -3.01
CA ASP A 277 25.54 20.50 -3.25
C ASP A 277 24.18 19.99 -2.79
N ALA A 278 23.25 20.92 -2.49
CA ALA A 278 21.88 20.59 -2.14
C ALA A 278 20.93 21.61 -2.77
N TYR A 279 19.81 21.14 -3.30
CA TYR A 279 18.82 21.97 -3.96
C TYR A 279 17.41 21.49 -3.68
N ARG A 280 16.50 22.44 -3.62
CA ARG A 280 15.09 22.17 -3.40
C ARG A 280 14.49 21.49 -4.62
N ALA A 281 13.93 20.30 -4.41
CA ALA A 281 13.20 19.59 -5.45
C ALA A 281 11.93 18.97 -4.86
N PRO A 282 10.80 19.04 -5.59
CA PRO A 282 9.56 18.43 -5.14
C PRO A 282 9.76 16.93 -4.96
N GLU A 283 9.19 16.38 -3.90
CA GLU A 283 9.13 14.93 -3.70
C GLU A 283 7.98 14.38 -4.53
N SER A 284 8.29 13.43 -5.40
CA SER A 284 7.32 12.69 -6.19
C SER A 284 7.53 11.21 -5.91
N PRO A 285 6.73 10.62 -5.00
CA PRO A 285 6.82 9.21 -4.69
C PRO A 285 6.66 8.37 -5.97
N LYS A 286 7.58 7.45 -6.17
CA LYS A 286 7.54 6.47 -7.28
C LYS A 286 7.13 5.12 -6.73
N ALA A 287 6.60 4.27 -7.62
CA ALA A 287 6.37 2.87 -7.29
C ALA A 287 7.63 2.25 -6.69
N PRO A 288 7.53 1.50 -5.59
CA PRO A 288 8.69 0.89 -4.95
C PRO A 288 9.42 -0.05 -5.89
N LYS A 289 10.75 -0.05 -5.81
CA LYS A 289 11.57 -1.09 -6.42
C LYS A 289 11.68 -2.24 -5.43
N TYR A 290 11.15 -3.39 -5.79
CA TYR A 290 11.25 -4.60 -4.99
C TYR A 290 12.55 -5.35 -5.28
N TYR A 291 13.18 -5.88 -4.24
CA TYR A 291 14.31 -6.82 -4.31
C TYR A 291 13.82 -8.27 -4.25
N ILE A 292 12.71 -8.49 -3.57
CA ILE A 292 11.97 -9.75 -3.61
C ILE A 292 10.85 -9.58 -4.63
N ASP A 293 10.87 -10.40 -5.68
CA ASP A 293 9.88 -10.36 -6.76
C ASP A 293 8.55 -10.96 -6.27
N PRO A 294 7.48 -10.15 -6.11
CA PRO A 294 6.19 -10.64 -5.59
C PRO A 294 5.47 -11.61 -6.53
N GLU A 295 5.86 -11.68 -7.82
CA GLU A 295 5.28 -12.63 -8.77
C GLU A 295 5.88 -14.03 -8.63
N ARG A 296 7.09 -14.12 -8.05
CA ARG A 296 7.83 -15.38 -7.87
C ARG A 296 7.81 -15.88 -6.43
N VAL A 297 7.81 -14.96 -5.48
CA VAL A 297 7.83 -15.27 -4.05
C VAL A 297 6.49 -14.86 -3.46
N SER A 298 5.74 -15.82 -2.94
CA SER A 298 4.43 -15.56 -2.33
C SER A 298 4.48 -15.50 -0.80
N HIS A 299 5.60 -15.89 -0.18
CA HIS A 299 5.73 -15.99 1.27
C HIS A 299 7.18 -15.80 1.71
N ILE A 300 7.38 -15.20 2.88
CA ILE A 300 8.66 -14.96 3.56
C ILE A 300 8.50 -15.39 5.02
N ASP A 301 9.25 -16.39 5.49
CA ASP A 301 9.26 -16.81 6.90
C ASP A 301 10.13 -15.89 7.76
N TYR A 302 11.22 -15.37 7.16
CA TYR A 302 12.26 -14.61 7.84
C TYR A 302 12.90 -13.59 6.91
N TRP A 303 13.19 -12.43 7.42
CA TRP A 303 13.95 -11.40 6.72
C TRP A 303 14.93 -10.74 7.67
N GLU A 304 16.21 -10.70 7.27
CA GLU A 304 17.27 -10.02 7.98
C GLU A 304 17.80 -8.85 7.14
N TYR A 305 17.69 -7.65 7.71
CA TYR A 305 18.22 -6.46 7.08
C TYR A 305 19.72 -6.29 7.29
N SER A 306 20.21 -6.69 8.47
CA SER A 306 21.57 -6.47 8.91
C SER A 306 22.57 -7.33 8.16
N PRO A 307 23.73 -6.79 7.72
CA PRO A 307 24.81 -7.58 7.18
C PRO A 307 25.36 -8.58 8.20
N ALA A 308 25.93 -9.68 7.69
CA ALA A 308 26.64 -10.65 8.54
C ALA A 308 27.75 -9.97 9.34
N GLY A 309 27.80 -10.24 10.66
CA GLY A 309 28.77 -9.64 11.57
C GLY A 309 28.49 -8.21 12.03
N SER A 310 27.31 -7.66 11.68
CA SER A 310 26.87 -6.37 12.21
C SER A 310 26.67 -6.41 13.71
N SER A 311 27.04 -5.32 14.39
CA SER A 311 26.82 -5.16 15.83
C SER A 311 25.35 -4.92 16.22
N LYS A 312 24.50 -4.63 15.25
CA LYS A 312 23.07 -4.39 15.42
C LYS A 312 22.28 -5.33 14.52
N LEU A 313 21.37 -6.09 15.10
CA LEU A 313 20.45 -6.95 14.37
C LEU A 313 19.13 -6.20 14.11
N ILE A 314 18.72 -6.16 12.86
CA ILE A 314 17.40 -5.72 12.41
C ILE A 314 16.83 -6.85 11.58
N GLU A 315 15.75 -7.43 12.06
CA GLU A 315 15.12 -8.60 11.44
C GLU A 315 13.60 -8.52 11.57
N THR A 316 12.91 -9.32 10.79
CA THR A 316 11.47 -9.61 10.93
C THR A 316 11.30 -11.12 10.86
N ILE A 317 10.67 -11.70 11.88
CA ILE A 317 10.22 -13.09 11.93
C ILE A 317 8.69 -13.06 11.77
N PHE A 318 8.19 -13.85 10.87
CA PHE A 318 6.76 -13.93 10.55
C PHE A 318 6.11 -15.16 11.15
#